data_4fffb5aa3de02b7074b47cdb6f351236
#
_entry.id   4fffb5aa3de02b7074b47cdb6f351236
#
_cell.length_a   1.000
_cell.length_b   1.000
_cell.length_c   1.000
_cell.angle_alpha   90.00
_cell.angle_beta   90.00
_cell.angle_gamma   90.00
#
_symmetry.space_group_name_H-M   'P 1'
#
loop_
_entity.id
_entity.type
_entity.pdbx_description
1 polymer ?
#
loop_
_entity_poly.entity_id
_entity_poly.type
_entity_poly.pdbx_seq_one_letter_code
_entity_poly.pdbx_strand_id
1 'polypeptide(L)'
;MITVNTLNKMKVEGEKIAMLTAYEASFAALMDEAGVDVLLVGDSLGMTVQGRDSTLPVSLHDMCYHTAAVARGSKNAMIVADLPF
;
A
#
# COMPACT_ATOMS: atom_id res chain seq x y z
N MET A 1 -10.38 4.88 -10.42
CA MET A 1 -9.83 4.51 -9.10
C MET A 1 -10.41 3.19 -8.61
N ILE A 2 -9.60 2.32 -8.10
CA ILE A 2 -10.03 1.04 -7.52
C ILE A 2 -10.74 1.30 -6.19
N THR A 3 -11.94 0.76 -6.05
CA THR A 3 -12.75 0.86 -4.83
C THR A 3 -13.08 -0.54 -4.31
N VAL A 4 -13.69 -0.62 -3.12
CA VAL A 4 -14.17 -1.90 -2.58
C VAL A 4 -15.16 -2.55 -3.56
N ASN A 5 -16.03 -1.77 -4.18
CA ASN A 5 -16.98 -2.30 -5.18
C ASN A 5 -16.24 -2.86 -6.39
N THR A 6 -15.16 -2.22 -6.84
CA THR A 6 -14.31 -2.74 -7.92
C THR A 6 -13.76 -4.12 -7.56
N LEU A 7 -13.22 -4.26 -6.34
CA LEU A 7 -12.65 -5.53 -5.87
C LEU A 7 -13.72 -6.62 -5.79
N ASN A 8 -14.90 -6.28 -5.29
CA ASN A 8 -16.02 -7.24 -5.22
C ASN A 8 -16.43 -7.71 -6.62
N LYS A 9 -16.47 -6.81 -7.58
CA LYS A 9 -16.79 -7.15 -8.97
C LYS A 9 -15.73 -8.08 -9.57
N MET A 10 -14.46 -7.80 -9.33
CA MET A 10 -13.36 -8.65 -9.78
C MET A 10 -13.50 -10.06 -9.22
N LYS A 11 -13.84 -10.18 -7.93
CA LYS A 11 -14.07 -11.48 -7.30
C LYS A 11 -15.19 -12.25 -7.96
N VAL A 12 -16.33 -11.60 -8.22
CA VAL A 12 -17.49 -12.24 -8.87
C VAL A 12 -17.14 -12.69 -10.29
N GLU A 13 -16.37 -11.90 -11.03
CA GLU A 13 -15.98 -12.21 -12.40
C GLU A 13 -14.78 -13.16 -12.50
N GLY A 14 -14.20 -13.56 -11.38
CA GLY A 14 -13.07 -14.46 -11.36
C GLY A 14 -11.74 -13.81 -11.73
N GLU A 15 -11.65 -12.49 -11.71
CA GLU A 15 -10.41 -11.76 -11.95
C GLU A 15 -9.55 -11.75 -10.71
N LYS A 16 -8.24 -11.96 -10.87
CA LYS A 16 -7.31 -11.92 -9.76
C LYS A 16 -6.97 -10.50 -9.37
N ILE A 17 -6.91 -10.26 -8.05
CA ILE A 17 -6.54 -8.97 -7.48
C ILE A 17 -5.04 -9.00 -7.17
N ALA A 18 -4.27 -8.08 -7.75
CA ALA A 18 -2.85 -7.95 -7.47
C ALA A 18 -2.65 -6.93 -6.35
N MET A 19 -1.96 -7.35 -5.28
CA MET A 19 -1.66 -6.51 -4.14
C MET A 19 -0.17 -6.58 -3.83
N LEU A 20 0.47 -5.42 -3.70
CA LEU A 20 1.89 -5.30 -3.36
C LEU A 20 2.08 -4.27 -2.26
N THR A 21 3.13 -4.44 -1.45
CA THR A 21 3.54 -3.41 -0.51
C THR A 21 4.26 -2.28 -1.21
N ALA A 22 4.03 -1.06 -0.74
CA ALA A 22 4.73 0.13 -1.22
C ALA A 22 4.97 1.08 -0.04
N TYR A 23 6.11 1.75 -0.03
CA TYR A 23 6.52 2.59 1.11
C TYR A 23 6.89 4.01 0.70
N GLU A 24 6.91 4.30 -0.60
CA GLU A 24 7.30 5.63 -1.09
C GLU A 24 6.68 5.91 -2.47
N ALA A 25 6.77 7.16 -2.92
CA ALA A 25 6.00 7.63 -4.07
C ALA A 25 6.46 7.02 -5.41
N SER A 26 7.76 6.83 -5.61
CA SER A 26 8.25 6.38 -6.94
C SER A 26 7.89 4.93 -7.22
N PHE A 27 8.02 4.04 -6.23
CA PHE A 27 7.56 2.67 -6.39
C PHE A 27 6.04 2.58 -6.47
N ALA A 28 5.31 3.40 -5.71
CA ALA A 28 3.85 3.45 -5.82
C ALA A 28 3.42 3.83 -7.24
N ALA A 29 4.05 4.84 -7.84
CA ALA A 29 3.74 5.27 -9.19
C ALA A 29 4.04 4.16 -10.21
N LEU A 30 5.17 3.47 -10.06
CA LEU A 30 5.55 2.37 -10.95
C LEU A 30 4.56 1.21 -10.86
N MET A 31 4.19 0.82 -9.64
CA MET A 31 3.24 -0.28 -9.42
C MET A 31 1.84 0.08 -9.93
N ASP A 32 1.40 1.30 -9.68
CA ASP A 32 0.10 1.80 -10.15
C ASP A 32 0.04 1.79 -11.68
N GLU A 33 1.09 2.26 -12.33
CA GLU A 33 1.20 2.26 -13.79
C GLU A 33 1.23 0.83 -14.35
N ALA A 34 1.85 -0.10 -13.64
CA ALA A 34 1.90 -1.51 -14.03
C ALA A 34 0.55 -2.24 -13.84
N GLY A 35 -0.44 -1.61 -13.22
CA GLY A 35 -1.78 -2.19 -13.07
C GLY A 35 -2.00 -2.92 -11.75
N VAL A 36 -1.17 -2.72 -10.75
CA VAL A 36 -1.40 -3.27 -9.40
C VAL A 36 -2.68 -2.65 -8.84
N ASP A 37 -3.57 -3.49 -8.31
CA ASP A 37 -4.90 -3.06 -7.87
C ASP A 37 -4.87 -2.44 -6.47
N VAL A 38 -4.07 -2.99 -5.58
CA VAL A 38 -4.00 -2.57 -4.16
C VAL A 38 -2.54 -2.39 -3.75
N LEU A 39 -2.26 -1.25 -3.14
CA LEU A 39 -0.96 -0.95 -2.52
C LEU A 39 -1.12 -0.98 -1.00
N LEU A 40 -0.36 -1.84 -0.35
CA LEU A 40 -0.36 -1.96 1.11
C LEU A 40 0.80 -1.17 1.70
N VAL A 41 0.48 -0.24 2.59
CA VAL A 41 1.48 0.42 3.43
C VAL A 41 1.46 -0.29 4.77
N GLY A 42 2.37 -1.23 4.95
CA GLY A 42 2.41 -2.08 6.14
C GLY A 42 3.47 -1.64 7.14
N ASP A 43 3.28 -1.98 8.41
CA ASP A 43 4.23 -1.67 9.48
C ASP A 43 5.57 -2.40 9.29
N SER A 44 5.65 -3.36 8.38
CA SER A 44 6.91 -3.96 7.94
C SER A 44 7.92 -2.93 7.42
N LEU A 45 7.47 -1.70 7.09
CA LEU A 45 8.38 -0.60 6.77
C LEU A 45 9.43 -0.37 7.88
N GLY A 46 9.08 -0.68 9.11
CA GLY A 46 10.03 -0.58 10.23
C GLY A 46 11.25 -1.45 10.04
N MET A 47 11.09 -2.59 9.40
CA MET A 47 12.18 -3.52 9.13
C MET A 47 12.82 -3.26 7.77
N THR A 48 12.02 -3.11 6.73
CA THR A 48 12.50 -3.02 5.34
C THR A 48 13.03 -1.64 4.98
N VAL A 49 12.43 -0.58 5.51
CA VAL A 49 12.81 0.81 5.21
C VAL A 49 13.64 1.41 6.32
N GLN A 50 13.24 1.22 7.58
CA GLN A 50 13.93 1.81 8.73
C GLN A 50 15.09 0.94 9.25
N GLY A 51 15.18 -0.33 8.82
CA GLY A 51 16.28 -1.21 9.20
C GLY A 51 16.21 -1.72 10.64
N ARG A 52 15.05 -1.71 11.27
CA ARG A 52 14.88 -2.18 12.64
C ARG A 52 14.66 -3.69 12.67
N ASP A 53 14.87 -4.30 13.83
CA ASP A 53 14.69 -5.75 14.02
C ASP A 53 13.22 -6.16 14.18
N SER A 54 12.32 -5.19 14.37
CA SER A 54 10.92 -5.46 14.66
C SER A 54 10.05 -4.31 14.15
N THR A 55 8.74 -4.55 14.04
CA THR A 55 7.75 -3.52 13.67
C THR A 55 7.29 -2.69 14.87
N LEU A 56 7.60 -3.11 16.10
CA LEU A 56 7.11 -2.45 17.32
C LEU A 56 7.45 -0.95 17.42
N PRO A 57 8.66 -0.49 17.01
CA PRO A 57 8.99 0.94 17.09
C PRO A 57 8.27 1.83 16.07
N VAL A 58 7.56 1.26 15.10
CA VAL A 58 6.87 2.06 14.08
C VAL A 58 5.76 2.87 14.74
N SER A 59 5.78 4.19 14.54
CA SER A 59 4.80 5.10 15.11
C SER A 59 3.63 5.33 14.14
N LEU A 60 2.54 5.87 14.68
CA LEU A 60 1.42 6.34 13.84
C LEU A 60 1.89 7.42 12.86
N HIS A 61 2.80 8.30 13.31
CA HIS A 61 3.37 9.33 12.44
C HIS A 61 4.12 8.71 11.25
N ASP A 62 4.90 7.65 11.49
CA ASP A 62 5.59 6.93 10.41
C ASP A 62 4.58 6.38 9.40
N MET A 63 3.52 5.74 9.88
CA MET A 63 2.49 5.18 9.01
C MET A 63 1.78 6.27 8.19
N CYS A 64 1.45 7.39 8.81
CA CYS A 64 0.84 8.52 8.11
C CYS A 64 1.79 9.11 7.05
N TYR A 65 3.06 9.26 7.39
CA TYR A 65 4.07 9.80 6.48
C TYR A 65 4.19 8.94 5.23
N HIS A 66 4.38 7.64 5.40
CA HIS A 66 4.54 6.72 4.27
C HIS A 66 3.26 6.55 3.46
N THR A 67 2.11 6.51 4.11
CA THR A 67 0.81 6.42 3.43
C THR A 67 0.58 7.65 2.55
N ALA A 68 0.90 8.84 3.05
CA ALA A 68 0.78 10.08 2.28
C ALA A 68 1.70 10.07 1.05
N ALA A 69 2.94 9.57 1.20
CA ALA A 69 3.88 9.46 0.09
C ALA A 69 3.36 8.49 -0.99
N VAL A 70 2.88 7.32 -0.58
CA VAL A 70 2.30 6.33 -1.49
C VAL A 70 1.07 6.91 -2.20
N ALA A 71 0.22 7.60 -1.47
CA ALA A 71 -1.00 8.23 -2.02
C ALA A 71 -0.64 9.26 -3.11
N ARG A 72 0.40 10.06 -2.90
CA ARG A 72 0.83 11.03 -3.90
C ARG A 72 1.36 10.37 -5.18
N GLY A 73 1.96 9.19 -5.06
CA GLY A 73 2.48 8.44 -6.20
C GLY A 73 1.42 7.64 -6.95
N SER A 74 0.31 7.33 -6.31
CA SER A 74 -0.73 6.47 -6.88
C SER A 74 -1.89 7.30 -7.44
N LYS A 75 -2.46 6.84 -8.58
CA LYS A 75 -3.62 7.49 -9.20
C LYS A 75 -4.84 6.58 -9.22
N ASN A 76 -4.64 5.29 -9.40
CA ASN A 76 -5.73 4.33 -9.62
C ASN A 76 -5.84 3.27 -8.54
N ALA A 77 -4.73 2.76 -8.04
CA ALA A 77 -4.72 1.68 -7.05
C ALA A 77 -5.39 2.09 -5.75
N MET A 78 -6.03 1.12 -5.10
CA MET A 78 -6.56 1.31 -3.76
C MET A 78 -5.42 1.23 -2.75
N ILE A 79 -5.39 2.15 -1.80
CA ILE A 79 -4.35 2.17 -0.77
C ILE A 79 -4.94 1.63 0.53
N VAL A 80 -4.27 0.65 1.10
CA VAL A 80 -4.60 0.05 2.39
C VAL A 80 -3.40 0.26 3.31
N ALA A 81 -3.65 0.84 4.47
CA ALA A 81 -2.59 1.12 5.45
C ALA A 81 -2.88 0.42 6.76
N ASP A 82 -1.85 -0.20 7.33
CA ASP A 82 -1.92 -0.77 8.67
C ASP A 82 -1.92 0.34 9.73
N LEU A 83 -2.49 0.03 10.87
CA LEU A 83 -2.26 0.80 12.09
C LEU A 83 -1.01 0.23 12.79
N PRO A 84 -0.22 1.06 13.49
CA PRO A 84 0.90 0.55 14.28
C PRO A 84 0.39 -0.34 15.42
N PHE A 85 1.24 -1.26 15.82
CA PHE A 85 0.93 -2.22 16.91
C PHE A 85 0.73 -1.53 18.28
#